data_e7d7f1ecb3cbb76e74a371ec303575f3
#
_entry.id   e7d7f1ecb3cbb76e74a371ec303575f3
#
_cell.length_a   1.000
_cell.length_b   1.000
_cell.length_c   1.000
_cell.angle_alpha   90.00
_cell.angle_beta   90.00
_cell.angle_gamma   90.00
#
_symmetry.space_group_name_H-M   'P 1'
#
loop_
_entity.id
_entity.type
_entity.pdbx_description
1 polymer ?
#
loop_
_entity_poly.entity_id
_entity_poly.type
_entity_poly.pdbx_seq_one_letter_code
_entity_poly.pdbx_strand_id
1 'polypeptide(L)'
;MSLPAGHARRLFLGFTCSIMFLVVFAVLVAYNTEAESSSYVKSSVDEYPLTIGIYTANPEETIAFYRKLGFRSSDGLSKGLDVFSMEKEGTPYKLEILHSRSANKAELSGGVSGMSFKVNDLTESVSDLQNKGLRFVETDGKRDGVNYASLNDPNGISIKLFQP
;
A
#
# COMPACT_ATOMS: atom_id res chain seq x y z
N MET A 1 28.19 62.18 -49.12
CA MET A 1 28.68 61.72 -47.79
C MET A 1 28.02 60.40 -47.50
N SER A 2 28.67 59.31 -47.86
CA SER A 2 28.16 57.94 -47.82
C SER A 2 28.62 57.25 -46.51
N LEU A 3 27.72 56.81 -45.71
CA LEU A 3 27.99 56.00 -44.50
C LEU A 3 28.44 54.59 -44.88
N PRO A 4 29.43 53.98 -44.21
CA PRO A 4 29.94 52.66 -44.55
C PRO A 4 28.99 51.57 -44.11
N ALA A 5 28.66 50.67 -45.02
CA ALA A 5 27.74 49.54 -44.89
C ALA A 5 28.29 48.35 -44.06
N GLY A 6 29.30 48.56 -43.19
CA GLY A 6 29.99 47.48 -42.50
C GLY A 6 29.50 47.13 -41.10
N HIS A 7 28.75 48.00 -40.44
CA HIS A 7 28.40 47.78 -39.02
C HIS A 7 27.08 47.06 -38.80
N ALA A 8 26.17 47.07 -39.77
CA ALA A 8 24.85 46.41 -39.61
C ALA A 8 24.95 44.86 -39.68
N ARG A 9 25.93 44.32 -40.44
CA ARG A 9 26.10 42.85 -40.59
C ARG A 9 26.66 42.17 -39.34
N ARG A 10 27.47 42.86 -38.55
CA ARG A 10 28.07 42.26 -37.34
C ARG A 10 27.11 42.23 -36.15
N LEU A 11 26.17 43.16 -36.06
CA LEU A 11 25.15 43.15 -35.03
C LEU A 11 24.10 42.05 -35.27
N PHE A 12 23.77 41.76 -36.53
CA PHE A 12 22.78 40.71 -36.85
C PHE A 12 23.32 39.29 -36.61
N LEU A 13 24.64 39.02 -36.84
CA LEU A 13 25.20 37.71 -36.52
C LEU A 13 25.35 37.44 -35.02
N GLY A 14 25.58 38.47 -34.20
CA GLY A 14 25.65 38.31 -32.74
C GLY A 14 24.32 38.00 -32.12
N PHE A 15 23.22 38.60 -32.62
CA PHE A 15 21.87 38.39 -32.08
C PHE A 15 21.31 37.01 -32.43
N THR A 16 21.57 36.50 -33.64
CA THR A 16 21.13 35.16 -34.05
C THR A 16 21.86 34.06 -33.32
N CYS A 17 23.15 34.24 -33.01
CA CYS A 17 23.92 33.26 -32.24
C CYS A 17 23.48 33.19 -30.78
N SER A 18 23.12 34.33 -30.16
CA SER A 18 22.63 34.40 -28.78
C SER A 18 21.26 33.77 -28.63
N ILE A 19 20.34 33.96 -29.58
CA ILE A 19 19.00 33.36 -29.57
C ILE A 19 19.10 31.83 -29.76
N MET A 20 19.97 31.37 -30.67
CA MET A 20 20.18 29.95 -30.88
C MET A 20 20.76 29.24 -29.64
N PHE A 21 21.68 29.93 -28.94
CA PHE A 21 22.22 29.39 -27.67
C PHE A 21 21.16 29.29 -26.57
N LEU A 22 20.27 30.27 -26.46
CA LEU A 22 19.14 30.24 -25.49
C LEU A 22 18.11 29.15 -25.81
N VAL A 23 17.80 28.93 -27.08
CA VAL A 23 16.88 27.85 -27.50
C VAL A 23 17.50 26.48 -27.25
N VAL A 24 18.78 26.27 -27.59
CA VAL A 24 19.49 25.02 -27.34
C VAL A 24 19.60 24.74 -25.82
N PHE A 25 19.87 25.77 -25.03
CA PHE A 25 19.93 25.63 -23.56
C PHE A 25 18.57 25.33 -22.97
N ALA A 26 17.49 25.97 -23.44
CA ALA A 26 16.12 25.69 -23.00
C ALA A 26 15.69 24.25 -23.36
N VAL A 27 16.05 23.77 -24.56
CA VAL A 27 15.78 22.38 -24.97
C VAL A 27 16.58 21.39 -24.12
N LEU A 28 17.87 21.67 -23.83
CA LEU A 28 18.72 20.82 -22.98
C LEU A 28 18.19 20.78 -21.53
N VAL A 29 17.71 21.91 -20.98
CA VAL A 29 17.09 21.95 -19.64
C VAL A 29 15.78 21.18 -19.63
N ALA A 30 14.94 21.32 -20.66
CA ALA A 30 13.70 20.55 -20.78
C ALA A 30 13.96 19.05 -20.90
N TYR A 31 14.97 18.64 -21.67
CA TYR A 31 15.36 17.23 -21.78
C TYR A 31 15.88 16.65 -20.45
N ASN A 32 16.61 17.43 -19.66
CA ASN A 32 17.11 16.97 -18.37
C ASN A 32 16.00 16.94 -17.29
N THR A 33 15.00 17.83 -17.35
CA THR A 33 13.86 17.80 -16.42
C THR A 33 12.88 16.67 -16.71
N GLU A 34 12.75 16.22 -17.95
CA GLU A 34 11.96 15.03 -18.30
C GLU A 34 12.69 13.72 -17.96
N ALA A 35 14.03 13.72 -17.98
CA ALA A 35 14.81 12.52 -17.66
C ALA A 35 14.86 12.19 -16.16
N GLU A 36 14.68 13.17 -15.26
CA GLU A 36 14.64 12.91 -13.82
C GLU A 36 13.27 12.49 -13.30
N SER A 37 12.18 12.70 -14.03
CA SER A 37 10.84 12.27 -13.63
C SER A 37 10.50 10.82 -14.04
N SER A 38 11.36 10.14 -14.81
CA SER A 38 11.06 8.82 -15.39
C SER A 38 11.89 7.66 -14.87
N SER A 39 12.66 7.83 -13.81
CA SER A 39 13.38 6.70 -13.18
C SER A 39 12.72 6.17 -11.92
N TYR A 40 11.42 6.35 -11.77
CA TYR A 40 10.68 5.43 -10.92
C TYR A 40 10.73 4.08 -11.62
N VAL A 41 11.66 3.24 -11.20
CA VAL A 41 11.67 1.83 -11.58
C VAL A 41 10.28 1.33 -11.24
N LYS A 42 9.44 1.14 -12.25
CA LYS A 42 8.17 0.44 -12.10
C LYS A 42 8.55 -0.95 -11.62
N SER A 43 8.60 -1.07 -10.31
CA SER A 43 9.00 -2.28 -9.64
C SER A 43 7.98 -3.33 -10.04
N SER A 44 8.44 -4.46 -10.55
CA SER A 44 7.59 -5.64 -10.81
C SER A 44 6.85 -6.13 -9.55
N VAL A 45 7.09 -5.51 -8.42
CA VAL A 45 6.39 -5.72 -7.14
C VAL A 45 4.95 -5.19 -7.19
N ASP A 46 4.64 -4.22 -8.08
CA ASP A 46 3.28 -3.69 -8.23
C ASP A 46 2.30 -4.66 -8.93
N GLU A 47 2.80 -5.76 -9.49
CA GLU A 47 2.00 -6.73 -10.25
C GLU A 47 1.41 -7.85 -9.38
N TYR A 48 1.91 -8.02 -8.13
CA TYR A 48 1.43 -9.05 -7.23
C TYR A 48 0.78 -8.44 -5.99
N PRO A 49 -0.38 -8.96 -5.55
CA PRO A 49 -0.98 -8.50 -4.31
C PRO A 49 -0.04 -8.81 -3.13
N LEU A 50 0.08 -7.87 -2.22
CA LEU A 50 0.81 -8.08 -0.97
C LEU A 50 0.20 -9.28 -0.24
N THR A 51 1.01 -10.27 0.09
CA THR A 51 0.57 -11.44 0.85
C THR A 51 1.01 -11.31 2.31
N ILE A 52 0.06 -11.46 3.22
CA ILE A 52 0.29 -11.44 4.67
C ILE A 52 0.12 -12.86 5.20
N GLY A 53 1.20 -13.49 5.64
CA GLY A 53 1.18 -14.83 6.22
C GLY A 53 0.80 -14.79 7.70
N ILE A 54 -0.17 -15.60 8.09
CA ILE A 54 -0.63 -15.77 9.47
C ILE A 54 -0.45 -17.23 9.88
N TYR A 55 0.49 -17.46 10.77
CA TYR A 55 0.70 -18.79 11.33
C TYR A 55 -0.30 -19.09 12.43
N THR A 56 -0.88 -20.28 12.42
CA THR A 56 -1.89 -20.68 13.41
C THR A 56 -1.82 -22.18 13.71
N ALA A 57 -2.13 -22.52 14.95
CA ALA A 57 -2.37 -23.93 15.36
C ALA A 57 -3.80 -24.38 15.02
N ASN A 58 -4.73 -23.44 14.84
CA ASN A 58 -6.13 -23.71 14.54
C ASN A 58 -6.59 -22.90 13.30
N PRO A 59 -6.34 -23.42 12.09
CA PRO A 59 -6.71 -22.73 10.85
C PRO A 59 -8.21 -22.47 10.73
N GLU A 60 -9.04 -23.40 11.18
CA GLU A 60 -10.50 -23.28 11.05
C GLU A 60 -11.05 -22.07 11.84
N GLU A 61 -10.59 -21.92 13.08
CA GLU A 61 -10.97 -20.79 13.93
C GLU A 61 -10.46 -19.46 13.34
N THR A 62 -9.23 -19.44 12.87
CA THR A 62 -8.61 -18.27 12.25
C THR A 62 -9.37 -17.87 10.97
N ILE A 63 -9.67 -18.82 10.09
CA ILE A 63 -10.46 -18.60 8.88
C ILE A 63 -11.86 -18.08 9.24
N ALA A 64 -12.53 -18.67 10.22
CA ALA A 64 -13.84 -18.23 10.67
C ALA A 64 -13.82 -16.79 11.19
N PHE A 65 -12.77 -16.38 11.89
CA PHE A 65 -12.58 -15.02 12.36
C PHE A 65 -12.44 -14.05 11.17
N TYR A 66 -11.53 -14.29 10.22
CA TYR A 66 -11.32 -13.40 9.08
C TYR A 66 -12.52 -13.36 8.12
N ARG A 67 -13.33 -14.43 8.04
CA ARG A 67 -14.61 -14.39 7.33
C ARG A 67 -15.58 -13.38 7.92
N LYS A 68 -15.65 -13.23 9.24
CA LYS A 68 -16.48 -12.21 9.89
C LYS A 68 -16.02 -10.79 9.56
N LEU A 69 -14.71 -10.58 9.31
CA LEU A 69 -14.13 -9.34 8.82
C LEU A 69 -14.35 -9.09 7.32
N GLY A 70 -15.02 -10.03 6.61
CA GLY A 70 -15.37 -9.91 5.20
C GLY A 70 -14.37 -10.54 4.24
N PHE A 71 -13.37 -11.27 4.73
CA PHE A 71 -12.48 -12.07 3.87
C PHE A 71 -13.22 -13.32 3.37
N ARG A 72 -12.91 -13.72 2.14
CA ARG A 72 -13.44 -14.94 1.51
C ARG A 72 -12.27 -15.84 1.15
N SER A 73 -12.46 -17.17 1.25
CA SER A 73 -11.46 -18.10 0.76
C SER A 73 -11.34 -17.92 -0.76
N SER A 74 -10.14 -17.69 -1.26
CA SER A 74 -9.87 -17.78 -2.69
C SER A 74 -9.69 -19.26 -3.06
N ASP A 75 -10.19 -19.67 -4.22
CA ASP A 75 -10.15 -21.05 -4.74
C ASP A 75 -8.74 -21.45 -5.18
N GLY A 76 -7.87 -21.60 -4.21
CA GLY A 76 -6.47 -21.93 -4.41
C GLY A 76 -5.90 -22.70 -3.23
N LEU A 77 -6.53 -23.84 -2.87
CA LEU A 77 -5.88 -24.80 -2.01
C LEU A 77 -4.60 -25.30 -2.70
N SER A 78 -3.45 -24.82 -2.26
CA SER A 78 -2.17 -25.47 -2.57
C SER A 78 -2.23 -26.86 -1.99
N LYS A 79 -2.62 -27.84 -2.82
CA LYS A 79 -2.67 -29.25 -2.44
C LYS A 79 -1.29 -29.66 -1.92
N GLY A 80 -1.19 -29.88 -0.63
CA GLY A 80 0.02 -30.40 0.02
C GLY A 80 0.73 -29.44 0.98
N LEU A 81 0.35 -28.17 1.02
CA LEU A 81 0.74 -27.24 2.07
C LEU A 81 -0.51 -26.90 2.86
N ASP A 82 -0.45 -26.94 4.19
CA ASP A 82 -1.53 -26.50 5.08
C ASP A 82 -1.65 -24.96 5.01
N VAL A 83 -1.95 -24.40 3.82
CA VAL A 83 -2.05 -22.98 3.52
C VAL A 83 -3.43 -22.69 2.93
N PHE A 84 -4.12 -21.74 3.53
CA PHE A 84 -5.44 -21.29 3.10
C PHE A 84 -5.36 -19.82 2.69
N SER A 85 -5.57 -19.52 1.42
CA SER A 85 -5.59 -18.16 0.92
C SER A 85 -6.96 -17.51 1.12
N MET A 86 -6.98 -16.26 1.57
CA MET A 86 -8.17 -15.46 1.77
C MET A 86 -8.02 -14.08 1.15
N GLU A 87 -9.08 -13.60 0.51
CA GLU A 87 -9.15 -12.30 -0.14
C GLU A 87 -10.33 -11.50 0.37
N LYS A 88 -10.22 -10.18 0.33
CA LYS A 88 -11.33 -9.26 0.62
C LYS A 88 -11.42 -8.24 -0.52
N GLU A 89 -12.61 -8.08 -1.06
CA GLU A 89 -12.89 -7.11 -2.10
C GLU A 89 -12.48 -5.69 -1.67
N GLY A 90 -11.86 -4.95 -2.59
CA GLY A 90 -11.37 -3.59 -2.33
C GLY A 90 -10.08 -3.50 -1.52
N THR A 91 -9.41 -4.63 -1.25
CA THR A 91 -8.09 -4.63 -0.60
C THR A 91 -6.99 -5.08 -1.56
N PRO A 92 -5.80 -4.44 -1.52
CA PRO A 92 -4.68 -4.79 -2.40
C PRO A 92 -3.84 -5.96 -1.87
N TYR A 93 -4.30 -6.68 -0.87
CA TYR A 93 -3.54 -7.75 -0.21
C TYR A 93 -4.39 -8.99 -0.01
N LYS A 94 -3.69 -10.12 0.12
CA LYS A 94 -4.23 -11.44 0.46
C LYS A 94 -3.75 -11.84 1.84
N LEU A 95 -4.54 -12.66 2.53
CA LEU A 95 -4.10 -13.35 3.73
C LEU A 95 -3.80 -14.81 3.37
N GLU A 96 -2.70 -15.33 3.87
CA GLU A 96 -2.39 -16.75 3.84
C GLU A 96 -2.38 -17.28 5.27
N ILE A 97 -3.33 -18.15 5.58
CA ILE A 97 -3.41 -18.84 6.87
C ILE A 97 -2.56 -20.09 6.77
N LEU A 98 -1.45 -20.12 7.50
CA LEU A 98 -0.47 -21.19 7.48
C LEU A 98 -0.62 -22.06 8.74
N HIS A 99 -0.97 -23.32 8.55
CA HIS A 99 -1.05 -24.25 9.66
C HIS A 99 0.35 -24.65 10.13
N SER A 100 0.63 -24.39 11.40
CA SER A 100 1.86 -24.85 12.05
C SER A 100 1.55 -25.93 13.09
N ARG A 101 2.06 -27.13 12.88
CA ARG A 101 1.93 -28.24 13.84
C ARG A 101 2.84 -28.08 15.07
N SER A 102 3.84 -27.22 14.98
CA SER A 102 4.80 -26.92 16.04
C SER A 102 4.46 -25.60 16.68
N ALA A 103 3.33 -25.52 17.37
CA ALA A 103 2.83 -24.25 17.88
C ALA A 103 3.36 -23.92 19.26
N ASN A 104 4.61 -23.48 19.36
CA ASN A 104 4.94 -22.53 20.42
C ASN A 104 4.31 -21.19 20.03
N LYS A 105 3.42 -20.68 20.86
CA LYS A 105 2.68 -19.43 20.62
C LYS A 105 3.63 -18.23 20.34
N ALA A 106 4.86 -18.28 20.84
CA ALA A 106 5.93 -17.30 20.60
C ALA A 106 6.53 -17.41 19.17
N GLU A 107 6.49 -18.59 18.55
CA GLU A 107 6.96 -18.79 17.17
C GLU A 107 5.89 -18.42 16.15
N LEU A 108 4.61 -18.53 16.53
CA LEU A 108 3.47 -18.17 15.68
C LEU A 108 3.33 -16.65 15.51
N SER A 109 3.77 -15.86 16.49
CA SER A 109 3.72 -14.39 16.44
C SER A 109 4.89 -13.77 15.66
N GLY A 110 5.74 -14.55 15.04
CA GLY A 110 7.00 -14.12 14.42
C GLY A 110 6.86 -13.36 13.12
N GLY A 111 6.10 -12.27 13.06
CA GLY A 111 6.10 -11.42 11.88
C GLY A 111 5.04 -10.33 11.88
N VAL A 112 3.80 -10.64 12.16
CA VAL A 112 2.70 -9.66 12.11
C VAL A 112 2.24 -9.37 13.54
N SER A 113 2.58 -8.18 14.06
CA SER A 113 2.14 -7.74 15.40
C SER A 113 0.74 -7.13 15.38
N GLY A 114 0.28 -6.67 14.22
CA GLY A 114 -1.04 -6.08 14.06
C GLY A 114 -1.35 -5.70 12.62
N MET A 115 -2.64 -5.55 12.35
CA MET A 115 -3.19 -5.07 11.09
C MET A 115 -4.19 -3.95 11.34
N SER A 116 -4.24 -2.98 10.43
CA SER A 116 -5.18 -1.86 10.53
C SER A 116 -6.05 -1.80 9.28
N PHE A 117 -7.36 -1.65 9.48
CA PHE A 117 -8.35 -1.57 8.42
C PHE A 117 -9.07 -0.23 8.50
N LYS A 118 -9.08 0.51 7.41
CA LYS A 118 -9.90 1.71 7.28
C LYS A 118 -11.37 1.29 7.15
N VAL A 119 -12.25 1.99 7.88
CA VAL A 119 -13.70 1.85 7.78
C VAL A 119 -14.34 3.21 7.51
N ASN A 120 -15.50 3.21 6.88
CA ASN A 120 -16.24 4.44 6.58
C ASN A 120 -17.00 4.94 7.81
N ASP A 121 -17.58 4.03 8.58
CA ASP A 121 -18.26 4.29 9.84
C ASP A 121 -17.77 3.29 10.90
N LEU A 122 -17.10 3.82 11.92
CA LEU A 122 -16.51 3.01 12.97
C LEU A 122 -17.59 2.42 13.88
N THR A 123 -18.61 3.21 14.21
CA THR A 123 -19.69 2.79 15.12
C THR A 123 -20.52 1.67 14.51
N GLU A 124 -20.91 1.82 13.24
CA GLU A 124 -21.63 0.80 12.49
C GLU A 124 -20.79 -0.47 12.34
N SER A 125 -19.50 -0.33 12.00
CA SER A 125 -18.58 -1.46 11.84
C SER A 125 -18.38 -2.24 13.13
N VAL A 126 -18.23 -1.54 14.26
CA VAL A 126 -18.12 -2.17 15.58
C VAL A 126 -19.40 -2.94 15.91
N SER A 127 -20.57 -2.32 15.74
CA SER A 127 -21.87 -2.94 16.02
C SER A 127 -22.10 -4.20 15.15
N ASP A 128 -21.82 -4.12 13.85
CA ASP A 128 -21.95 -5.27 12.92
C ASP A 128 -21.04 -6.43 13.34
N LEU A 129 -19.79 -6.16 13.67
CA LEU A 129 -18.84 -7.19 14.07
C LEU A 129 -19.15 -7.78 15.45
N GLN A 130 -19.67 -6.98 16.39
CA GLN A 130 -20.19 -7.48 17.67
C GLN A 130 -21.40 -8.41 17.46
N ASN A 131 -22.31 -8.06 16.55
CA ASN A 131 -23.45 -8.91 16.18
C ASN A 131 -23.01 -10.24 15.55
N LYS A 132 -21.85 -10.25 14.86
CA LYS A 132 -21.20 -11.47 14.36
C LYS A 132 -20.41 -12.23 15.44
N GLY A 133 -20.48 -11.78 16.69
CA GLY A 133 -19.84 -12.43 17.85
C GLY A 133 -18.36 -12.14 17.99
N LEU A 134 -17.82 -11.05 17.42
CA LEU A 134 -16.48 -10.60 17.70
C LEU A 134 -16.44 -9.75 18.97
N ARG A 135 -15.37 -9.90 19.75
CA ARG A 135 -15.17 -9.15 20.99
C ARG A 135 -14.07 -8.13 20.81
N PHE A 136 -14.39 -6.88 21.09
CA PHE A 136 -13.44 -5.78 21.05
C PHE A 136 -12.69 -5.65 22.38
N VAL A 137 -11.41 -5.26 22.29
CA VAL A 137 -10.60 -4.86 23.43
C VAL A 137 -10.88 -3.39 23.76
N GLU A 138 -11.10 -2.57 22.72
CA GLU A 138 -11.38 -1.14 22.83
C GLU A 138 -12.31 -0.73 21.69
N THR A 139 -13.33 0.10 21.96
CA THR A 139 -14.34 0.51 20.97
C THR A 139 -14.35 1.99 20.69
N ASP A 140 -13.70 2.81 21.52
CA ASP A 140 -13.73 4.27 21.50
C ASP A 140 -12.33 4.90 21.64
N GLY A 141 -11.30 4.19 21.18
CA GLY A 141 -9.92 4.66 21.18
C GLY A 141 -9.74 5.89 20.30
N LYS A 142 -8.82 6.76 20.69
CA LYS A 142 -8.42 7.93 19.92
C LYS A 142 -6.91 8.07 19.91
N ARG A 143 -6.33 8.22 18.72
CA ARG A 143 -4.90 8.46 18.57
C ARG A 143 -4.66 9.44 17.43
N ASP A 144 -3.89 10.49 17.70
CA ASP A 144 -3.54 11.52 16.71
C ASP A 144 -4.75 12.13 15.99
N GLY A 145 -5.88 12.27 16.72
CA GLY A 145 -7.14 12.78 16.17
C GLY A 145 -8.00 11.73 15.45
N VAL A 146 -7.49 10.53 15.22
CA VAL A 146 -8.19 9.44 14.53
C VAL A 146 -8.89 8.53 15.54
N ASN A 147 -10.18 8.29 15.33
CA ASN A 147 -10.94 7.34 16.13
C ASN A 147 -10.65 5.92 15.68
N TYR A 148 -10.54 4.99 16.63
CA TYR A 148 -10.32 3.59 16.34
C TYR A 148 -11.02 2.65 17.34
N ALA A 149 -11.22 1.42 16.89
CA ALA A 149 -11.57 0.28 17.74
C ALA A 149 -10.56 -0.84 17.53
N SER A 150 -10.31 -1.66 18.53
CA SER A 150 -9.36 -2.76 18.45
C SER A 150 -9.90 -4.06 18.99
N LEU A 151 -9.50 -5.16 18.36
CA LEU A 151 -9.78 -6.53 18.77
C LEU A 151 -8.56 -7.40 18.47
N ASN A 152 -8.53 -8.60 19.02
CA ASN A 152 -7.48 -9.56 18.71
C ASN A 152 -8.05 -10.72 17.90
N ASP A 153 -7.25 -11.21 16.95
CA ASP A 153 -7.55 -12.47 16.29
C ASP A 153 -7.29 -13.67 17.23
N PRO A 154 -7.65 -14.90 16.85
CA PRO A 154 -7.42 -16.11 17.68
C PRO A 154 -5.95 -16.36 18.01
N ASN A 155 -5.02 -15.83 17.23
CA ASN A 155 -3.57 -16.01 17.41
C ASN A 155 -2.94 -14.88 18.25
N GLY A 156 -3.75 -13.86 18.65
CA GLY A 156 -3.29 -12.70 19.41
C GLY A 156 -2.80 -11.55 18.56
N ILE A 157 -2.99 -11.59 17.23
CA ILE A 157 -2.67 -10.48 16.34
C ILE A 157 -3.68 -9.34 16.59
N SER A 158 -3.15 -8.15 16.87
CA SER A 158 -4.00 -6.97 17.08
C SER A 158 -4.61 -6.49 15.76
N ILE A 159 -5.94 -6.42 15.72
CA ILE A 159 -6.70 -5.88 14.60
C ILE A 159 -7.26 -4.52 15.01
N LYS A 160 -6.97 -3.49 14.24
CA LYS A 160 -7.47 -2.14 14.48
C LYS A 160 -8.37 -1.70 13.32
N LEU A 161 -9.56 -1.24 13.65
CA LEU A 161 -10.44 -0.53 12.73
C LEU A 161 -10.28 0.96 12.99
N PHE A 162 -10.12 1.77 11.96
CA PHE A 162 -9.98 3.22 12.13
C PHE A 162 -10.81 3.99 11.11
N GLN A 163 -11.34 5.11 11.57
CA GLN A 163 -12.06 6.09 10.74
C GLN A 163 -11.24 7.38 10.72
N PRO A 164 -10.69 7.77 9.54
CA PRO A 164 -9.90 9.00 9.40
C PRO A 164 -10.75 10.25 9.53
#